data_45394ad19d9633c4d2e4b3207d335870
#
_entry.id   45394ad19d9633c4d2e4b3207d335870
#
_cell.length_a   1.000
_cell.length_b   1.000
_cell.length_c   1.000
_cell.angle_alpha   90.00
_cell.angle_beta   90.00
_cell.angle_gamma   90.00
#
_symmetry.space_group_name_H-M   'P 1'
#
loop_
_entity.id
_entity.type
_entity.pdbx_description
1 polymer ?
#
loop_
_entity_poly.entity_id
_entity_poly.type
_entity_poly.pdbx_seq_one_letter_code
_entity_poly.pdbx_strand_id
1 'polypeptide(L)'
;MSMAMLAKTALSTVLGLFFVNVGIAHFTDTEWFEPIVPEVLGDPTFWVLISGVMEIVVGLGIIIPLTRRYSSLLMVLFLVAVYWANLNMWINDIPLDDNTFAPIWHVIRLMGQLLMIGMALWVGGWLSNGETNDR
;
A
#
# COMPACT_ATOMS: atom_id res chain seq x y z
N MET A 1 5.18 -27.55 -6.70
CA MET A 1 5.13 -26.23 -6.03
C MET A 1 5.01 -26.45 -4.53
N SER A 2 5.88 -25.83 -3.76
CA SER A 2 5.85 -25.94 -2.29
C SER A 2 4.64 -25.20 -1.70
N MET A 3 4.28 -25.56 -0.44
CA MET A 3 3.21 -24.87 0.28
C MET A 3 3.53 -23.39 0.47
N ALA A 4 4.82 -23.07 0.72
CA ALA A 4 5.24 -21.68 0.84
C ALA A 4 5.06 -20.90 -0.46
N MET A 5 5.38 -21.48 -1.60
CA MET A 5 5.17 -20.85 -2.91
C MET A 5 3.68 -20.64 -3.20
N LEU A 6 2.83 -21.61 -2.86
CA LEU A 6 1.38 -21.46 -3.00
C LEU A 6 0.85 -20.33 -2.12
N ALA A 7 1.29 -20.28 -0.87
CA ALA A 7 0.89 -19.23 0.07
C ALA A 7 1.35 -17.85 -0.41
N LYS A 8 2.58 -17.73 -0.91
CA LYS A 8 3.10 -16.47 -1.46
C LYS A 8 2.30 -16.02 -2.68
N THR A 9 1.97 -16.95 -3.58
CA THR A 9 1.16 -16.64 -4.77
C THR A 9 -0.24 -16.19 -4.38
N ALA A 10 -0.89 -16.89 -3.44
CA ALA A 10 -2.21 -16.51 -2.95
C ALA A 10 -2.19 -15.13 -2.28
N LEU A 11 -1.23 -14.89 -1.41
CA LEU A 11 -1.10 -13.60 -0.72
C LEU A 11 -0.75 -12.47 -1.67
N SER A 12 0.12 -12.70 -2.66
CA SER A 12 0.45 -11.72 -3.70
C SER A 12 -0.78 -11.31 -4.49
N THR A 13 -1.64 -12.26 -4.80
CA THR A 13 -2.90 -12.00 -5.52
C THR A 13 -3.82 -11.13 -4.66
N VAL A 14 -3.98 -11.48 -3.39
CA VAL A 14 -4.83 -10.70 -2.45
C VAL A 14 -4.29 -9.27 -2.30
N LEU A 15 -2.99 -9.11 -2.03
CA LEU A 15 -2.35 -7.80 -1.88
C LEU A 15 -2.49 -6.98 -3.16
N GLY A 16 -2.22 -7.60 -4.30
CA GLY A 16 -2.29 -6.92 -5.58
C GLY A 16 -3.70 -6.46 -5.94
N LEU A 17 -4.70 -7.30 -5.74
CA LEU A 17 -6.10 -6.93 -5.97
C LEU A 17 -6.55 -5.84 -5.02
N PHE A 18 -6.13 -5.89 -3.77
CA PHE A 18 -6.42 -4.82 -2.80
C PHE A 18 -5.83 -3.49 -3.26
N PHE A 19 -4.57 -3.48 -3.67
CA PHE A 19 -3.91 -2.26 -4.18
C PHE A 19 -4.59 -1.73 -5.44
N VAL A 20 -4.91 -2.60 -6.40
CA VAL A 20 -5.61 -2.20 -7.62
C VAL A 20 -6.97 -1.57 -7.28
N ASN A 21 -7.72 -2.20 -6.37
CA ASN A 21 -9.03 -1.70 -5.97
C ASN A 21 -8.95 -0.32 -5.30
N VAL A 22 -8.01 -0.15 -4.37
CA VAL A 22 -7.80 1.14 -3.70
C VAL A 22 -7.28 2.18 -4.70
N GLY A 23 -6.39 1.79 -5.61
CA GLY A 23 -5.89 2.68 -6.67
C GLY A 23 -7.00 3.18 -7.58
N ILE A 24 -7.95 2.31 -7.94
CA ILE A 24 -9.13 2.70 -8.71
C ILE A 24 -9.98 3.71 -7.92
N ALA A 25 -10.13 3.50 -6.60
CA ALA A 25 -10.88 4.42 -5.75
C ALA A 25 -10.29 5.84 -5.74
N HIS A 26 -8.98 5.98 -5.96
CA HIS A 26 -8.34 7.31 -6.11
C HIS A 26 -8.90 8.09 -7.30
N PHE A 27 -9.40 7.40 -8.32
CA PHE A 27 -10.02 8.02 -9.51
C PHE A 27 -11.54 8.20 -9.36
N THR A 28 -12.22 7.27 -8.69
CA THR A 28 -13.66 7.32 -8.52
C THR A 28 -14.10 8.17 -7.34
N ASP A 29 -13.30 8.25 -6.29
CA ASP A 29 -13.55 8.98 -5.06
C ASP A 29 -12.40 9.93 -4.71
N THR A 30 -11.88 10.62 -5.70
CA THR A 30 -10.68 11.48 -5.58
C THR A 30 -10.77 12.45 -4.42
N GLU A 31 -11.90 13.12 -4.27
CA GLU A 31 -12.13 14.14 -3.24
C GLU A 31 -12.06 13.58 -1.81
N TRP A 32 -12.36 12.29 -1.64
CA TRP A 32 -12.31 11.63 -0.34
C TRP A 32 -10.86 11.55 0.18
N PHE A 33 -9.88 11.41 -0.71
CA PHE A 33 -8.46 11.28 -0.35
C PHE A 33 -7.73 12.63 -0.23
N GLU A 34 -8.22 13.67 -0.88
CA GLU A 34 -7.53 14.96 -0.99
C GLU A 34 -7.21 15.62 0.36
N PRO A 35 -8.10 15.58 1.39
CA PRO A 35 -7.85 16.29 2.64
C PRO A 35 -6.60 15.86 3.40
N ILE A 36 -6.14 14.62 3.21
CA ILE A 36 -4.98 14.10 3.94
C ILE A 36 -3.65 14.33 3.24
N VAL A 37 -3.67 14.84 2.01
CA VAL A 37 -2.43 15.22 1.31
C VAL A 37 -1.78 16.39 2.05
N PRO A 38 -0.49 16.27 2.45
CA PRO A 38 0.20 17.39 3.13
C PRO A 38 0.21 18.66 2.27
N GLU A 39 -0.15 19.78 2.86
CA GLU A 39 -0.25 21.06 2.15
C GLU A 39 1.04 21.47 1.46
N VAL A 40 2.18 21.10 2.02
CA VAL A 40 3.50 21.42 1.46
C VAL A 40 3.70 20.82 0.06
N LEU A 41 2.96 19.77 -0.28
CA LEU A 41 3.05 19.10 -1.59
C LEU A 41 2.30 19.85 -2.71
N GLY A 42 1.48 20.85 -2.38
CA GLY A 42 0.72 21.61 -3.36
C GLY A 42 -0.61 20.97 -3.73
N ASP A 43 -0.90 20.82 -5.02
CA ASP A 43 -2.18 20.36 -5.53
C ASP A 43 -2.53 18.94 -5.06
N PRO A 44 -3.53 18.76 -4.16
CA PRO A 44 -3.90 17.44 -3.67
C PRO A 44 -4.45 16.53 -4.75
N THR A 45 -5.19 17.05 -5.72
CA THR A 45 -5.76 16.25 -6.81
C THR A 45 -4.67 15.54 -7.61
N PHE A 46 -3.60 16.26 -7.96
CA PHE A 46 -2.46 15.68 -8.66
C PHE A 46 -1.87 14.49 -7.90
N TRP A 47 -1.63 14.66 -6.57
CA TRP A 47 -1.00 13.62 -5.77
C TRP A 47 -1.91 12.41 -5.57
N VAL A 48 -3.22 12.62 -5.42
CA VAL A 48 -4.17 11.52 -5.31
C VAL A 48 -4.20 10.70 -6.60
N LEU A 49 -4.26 11.36 -7.75
CA LEU A 49 -4.33 10.66 -9.05
C LEU A 49 -3.02 9.92 -9.37
N ILE A 50 -1.87 10.56 -9.15
CA ILE A 50 -0.57 9.89 -9.44
C ILE A 50 -0.34 8.71 -8.49
N SER A 51 -0.70 8.83 -7.22
CA SER A 51 -0.59 7.72 -6.28
C SER A 51 -1.53 6.57 -6.66
N GLY A 52 -2.72 6.88 -7.17
CA GLY A 52 -3.64 5.87 -7.70
C GLY A 52 -3.05 5.07 -8.86
N VAL A 53 -2.41 5.75 -9.82
CA VAL A 53 -1.70 5.10 -10.92
C VAL A 53 -0.59 4.18 -10.40
N MET A 54 0.24 4.69 -9.51
CA MET A 54 1.34 3.92 -8.93
C MET A 54 0.83 2.69 -8.19
N GLU A 55 -0.26 2.83 -7.46
CA GLU A 55 -0.87 1.76 -6.68
C GLU A 55 -1.42 0.64 -7.58
N ILE A 56 -2.04 1.00 -8.70
CA ILE A 56 -2.52 0.02 -9.68
C ILE A 56 -1.33 -0.71 -10.33
N VAL A 57 -0.30 0.02 -10.76
CA VAL A 57 0.88 -0.57 -11.40
C VAL A 57 1.59 -1.53 -10.46
N VAL A 58 1.83 -1.11 -9.22
CA VAL A 58 2.50 -1.93 -8.21
C VAL A 58 1.64 -3.14 -7.85
N GLY A 59 0.33 -2.96 -7.71
CA GLY A 59 -0.60 -4.05 -7.44
C GLY A 59 -0.60 -5.11 -8.53
N LEU A 60 -0.66 -4.72 -9.78
CA LEU A 60 -0.55 -5.65 -10.91
C LEU A 60 0.82 -6.33 -10.95
N GLY A 61 1.88 -5.57 -10.68
CA GLY A 61 3.25 -6.09 -10.70
C GLY A 61 3.50 -7.16 -9.65
N ILE A 62 2.88 -7.07 -8.47
CA ILE A 62 3.06 -8.07 -7.41
C ILE A 62 2.30 -9.37 -7.71
N ILE A 63 1.20 -9.29 -8.46
CA ILE A 63 0.44 -10.47 -8.89
C ILE A 63 1.24 -11.29 -9.89
N ILE A 64 1.95 -10.64 -10.80
CA ILE A 64 2.73 -11.28 -11.85
C ILE A 64 4.03 -11.85 -11.26
N PRO A 65 4.26 -13.18 -11.32
CA PRO A 65 5.46 -13.79 -10.70
C PRO A 65 6.78 -13.18 -11.19
N LEU A 66 6.87 -12.84 -12.47
CA LEU A 66 8.10 -12.31 -13.08
C LEU A 66 8.51 -10.95 -12.49
N THR A 67 7.56 -10.11 -12.11
CA THR A 67 7.80 -8.75 -11.59
C THR A 67 7.63 -8.65 -10.07
N ARG A 68 7.17 -9.71 -9.43
CA ARG A 68 6.79 -9.73 -8.01
C ARG A 68 7.89 -9.24 -7.08
N ARG A 69 9.12 -9.68 -7.29
CA ARG A 69 10.24 -9.33 -6.42
C ARG A 69 10.47 -7.82 -6.35
N TYR A 70 10.51 -7.16 -7.49
CA TYR A 70 10.72 -5.70 -7.54
C TYR A 70 9.45 -4.92 -7.21
N SER A 71 8.30 -5.40 -7.63
CA SER A 71 7.01 -4.77 -7.28
C SER A 71 6.74 -4.80 -5.78
N SER A 72 7.14 -5.87 -5.08
CA SER A 72 7.01 -5.94 -3.63
C SER A 72 7.84 -4.86 -2.94
N LEU A 73 9.05 -4.61 -3.42
CA LEU A 73 9.91 -3.54 -2.88
C LEU A 73 9.31 -2.16 -3.16
N LEU A 74 8.81 -1.95 -4.38
CA LEU A 74 8.10 -0.70 -4.74
C LEU A 74 6.85 -0.51 -3.88
N MET A 75 6.14 -1.59 -3.57
CA MET A 75 4.98 -1.56 -2.67
C MET A 75 5.37 -1.08 -1.27
N VAL A 76 6.49 -1.57 -0.74
CA VAL A 76 7.01 -1.12 0.56
C VAL A 76 7.34 0.38 0.51
N LEU A 77 8.06 0.83 -0.52
CA LEU A 77 8.40 2.24 -0.69
C LEU A 77 7.15 3.11 -0.81
N PHE A 78 6.16 2.64 -1.56
CA PHE A 78 4.88 3.34 -1.70
C PHE A 78 4.16 3.45 -0.36
N LEU A 79 4.08 2.36 0.40
CA LEU A 79 3.42 2.35 1.72
C LEU A 79 4.11 3.32 2.69
N VAL A 80 5.44 3.36 2.70
CA VAL A 80 6.20 4.31 3.53
C VAL A 80 5.90 5.75 3.12
N ALA A 81 5.89 6.02 1.80
CA ALA A 81 5.64 7.36 1.29
C ALA A 81 4.22 7.85 1.60
N VAL A 82 3.21 7.01 1.39
CA VAL A 82 1.81 7.40 1.65
C VAL A 82 1.50 7.46 3.15
N TYR A 83 2.31 6.84 4.00
CA TYR A 83 2.13 6.97 5.44
C TYR A 83 2.26 8.42 5.90
N TRP A 84 2.99 9.25 5.16
CA TRP A 84 3.02 10.69 5.43
C TRP A 84 1.62 11.30 5.43
N ALA A 85 0.76 10.91 4.47
CA ALA A 85 -0.63 11.37 4.43
C ALA A 85 -1.42 10.88 5.65
N ASN A 86 -1.26 9.61 6.04
CA ASN A 86 -1.91 9.05 7.23
C ASN A 86 -1.43 9.73 8.51
N LEU A 87 -0.14 10.02 8.60
CA LEU A 87 0.45 10.72 9.74
C LEU A 87 -0.06 12.17 9.81
N ASN A 88 -0.17 12.84 8.66
CA ASN A 88 -0.75 14.18 8.55
C ASN A 88 -2.20 14.19 9.08
N MET A 89 -2.99 13.19 8.69
CA MET A 89 -4.35 13.04 9.18
C MET A 89 -4.41 12.85 10.69
N TRP A 90 -3.50 12.06 11.25
CA TRP A 90 -3.45 11.81 12.70
C TRP A 90 -3.03 13.05 13.47
N ILE A 91 -1.89 13.67 13.09
CA ILE A 91 -1.33 14.81 13.82
C ILE A 91 -2.26 16.01 13.78
N ASN A 92 -2.91 16.26 12.64
CA ASN A 92 -3.75 17.43 12.42
C ASN A 92 -5.25 17.15 12.59
N ASP A 93 -5.61 15.93 12.99
CA ASP A 93 -6.99 15.49 13.19
C ASP A 93 -7.90 15.84 12.00
N ILE A 94 -7.42 15.50 10.79
CA ILE A 94 -8.11 15.87 9.56
C ILE A 94 -9.33 14.95 9.35
N PRO A 95 -10.53 15.51 9.16
CA PRO A 95 -11.72 14.70 8.91
C PRO A 95 -11.70 14.11 7.48
N LEU A 96 -12.17 12.89 7.36
CA LEU A 96 -12.53 12.28 6.09
C LEU A 96 -14.05 12.14 6.06
N ASP A 97 -14.67 12.69 5.02
CA ASP A 97 -16.13 12.70 4.86
C ASP A 97 -16.83 13.23 6.15
N ASP A 98 -16.32 14.37 6.67
CA ASP A 98 -16.77 15.05 7.87
C ASP A 98 -16.64 14.24 9.19
N ASN A 99 -15.93 13.11 9.16
CA ASN A 99 -15.68 12.29 10.35
C ASN A 99 -14.22 12.34 10.76
N THR A 100 -13.96 12.72 12.03
CA THR A 100 -12.66 12.56 12.66
C THR A 100 -12.57 11.18 13.33
N PHE A 101 -11.34 10.73 13.56
CA PHE A 101 -11.11 9.38 14.09
C PHE A 101 -10.44 9.45 15.47
N ALA A 102 -10.91 8.58 16.37
CA ALA A 102 -10.25 8.39 17.66
C ALA A 102 -8.81 7.86 17.45
N PRO A 103 -7.87 8.15 18.39
CA PRO A 103 -6.47 7.72 18.26
C PRO A 103 -6.30 6.21 18.01
N ILE A 104 -7.19 5.38 18.53
CA ILE A 104 -7.12 3.91 18.32
C ILE A 104 -7.20 3.54 16.83
N TRP A 105 -7.97 4.26 16.03
CA TRP A 105 -8.09 3.99 14.60
C TRP A 105 -6.80 4.33 13.84
N HIS A 106 -6.09 5.38 14.27
CA HIS A 106 -4.78 5.71 13.71
C HIS A 106 -3.72 4.66 14.06
N VAL A 107 -3.78 4.12 15.29
CA VAL A 107 -2.90 3.02 15.70
C VAL A 107 -3.20 1.77 14.86
N ILE A 108 -4.46 1.44 14.63
CA ILE A 108 -4.87 0.30 13.80
C ILE A 108 -4.35 0.47 12.37
N ARG A 109 -4.41 1.68 11.79
CA ARG A 109 -3.85 1.97 10.47
C ARG A 109 -2.35 1.75 10.43
N LEU A 110 -1.63 2.22 11.45
CA LEU A 110 -0.20 2.01 11.55
C LEU A 110 0.13 0.51 11.60
N MET A 111 -0.58 -0.24 12.44
CA MET A 111 -0.38 -1.69 12.55
C MET A 111 -0.69 -2.41 11.24
N GLY A 112 -1.78 -2.02 10.57
CA GLY A 112 -2.15 -2.56 9.26
C GLY A 112 -1.10 -2.27 8.21
N GLN A 113 -0.52 -1.07 8.20
CA GLN A 113 0.55 -0.70 7.30
C GLN A 113 1.81 -1.52 7.53
N LEU A 114 2.23 -1.67 8.78
CA LEU A 114 3.39 -2.49 9.12
C LEU A 114 3.18 -3.95 8.71
N LEU A 115 1.96 -4.47 8.90
CA LEU A 115 1.60 -5.81 8.46
C LEU A 115 1.72 -5.96 6.95
N MET A 116 1.20 -4.99 6.19
CA MET A 116 1.29 -5.01 4.72
C MET A 116 2.73 -4.93 4.24
N ILE A 117 3.57 -4.13 4.87
CA ILE A 117 5.01 -4.06 4.57
C ILE A 117 5.67 -5.43 4.77
N GLY A 118 5.40 -6.07 5.90
CA GLY A 118 5.91 -7.41 6.20
C GLY A 118 5.46 -8.45 5.18
N MET A 119 4.18 -8.43 4.83
CA MET A 119 3.62 -9.34 3.82
C MET A 119 4.25 -9.11 2.44
N ALA A 120 4.40 -7.85 2.03
CA ALA A 120 5.01 -7.51 0.75
C ALA A 120 6.46 -8.00 0.69
N LEU A 121 7.24 -7.79 1.73
CA LEU A 121 8.62 -8.26 1.80
C LEU A 121 8.70 -9.78 1.75
N TRP A 122 7.78 -10.47 2.41
CA TRP A 122 7.77 -11.92 2.42
C TRP A 122 7.44 -12.50 1.03
N VAL A 123 6.39 -12.01 0.37
CA VAL A 123 5.99 -12.52 -0.96
C VAL A 123 7.04 -12.21 -2.01
N GLY A 124 7.79 -11.11 -1.84
CA GLY A 124 8.89 -10.74 -2.73
C GLY A 124 10.18 -11.53 -2.52
N GLY A 125 10.23 -12.36 -1.48
CA GLY A 125 11.42 -13.15 -1.16
C GLY A 125 12.52 -12.38 -0.45
N TRP A 126 12.21 -11.23 0.16
CA TRP A 126 13.20 -10.39 0.83
C TRP A 126 13.48 -10.79 2.27
N LEU A 127 12.61 -11.60 2.89
CA LEU A 127 12.72 -12.03 4.28
C LEU A 127 13.25 -13.45 4.45
N SER A 128 13.44 -14.20 3.36
CA SER A 128 13.94 -15.57 3.45
C SER A 128 15.45 -15.58 3.57
N ASN A 129 15.94 -15.93 4.77
CA ASN A 129 17.36 -16.13 5.05
C ASN A 129 17.76 -17.55 4.66
N GLY A 130 18.57 -17.70 3.60
CA GLY A 130 19.23 -18.95 3.27
C GLY A 130 18.44 -19.94 2.41
N GLU A 131 17.21 -19.65 2.04
CA GLU A 131 16.43 -20.42 1.07
C GLU A 131 16.73 -19.93 -0.35
N THR A 132 17.95 -20.15 -0.78
CA THR A 132 18.39 -19.68 -2.10
C THR A 132 17.93 -20.54 -3.26
N ASN A 133 17.25 -21.66 -3.00
CA ASN A 133 16.98 -22.69 -3.99
C ASN A 133 15.53 -22.75 -4.48
N ASP A 134 14.62 -21.94 -3.98
CA ASP A 134 13.21 -21.98 -4.36
C ASP A 134 12.84 -20.86 -5.35
N ARG A 135 13.77 -20.53 -6.22
CA ARG A 135 13.55 -19.57 -7.31
C ARG A 135 13.12 -20.26 -8.59
#